data_1572be33b5d12ac12f46cb1fd9e739b9
#
_entry.id   1572be33b5d12ac12f46cb1fd9e739b9
#
_cell.length_a   1.000
_cell.length_b   1.000
_cell.length_c   1.000
_cell.angle_alpha   90.00
_cell.angle_beta   90.00
_cell.angle_gamma   90.00
#
_symmetry.space_group_name_H-M   'P 1'
#
loop_
_entity.id
_entity.type
_entity.pdbx_description
1 polymer ?
#
loop_
_entity_poly.entity_id
_entity_poly.type
_entity_poly.pdbx_seq_one_letter_code
_entity_poly.pdbx_strand_id
1 'polypeptide(L)'
;ANAVPVLPGAWEAADACLYTAAGQRNRNHTGPFVRFVDVPFPMEEILFDPQTSGGLLLAAAPQDADALEAALQAAGLPAKIVGEITAKQEPEITVIYK
;
A
#
# COMPACT_ATOMS: atom_id res chain seq x y z
N ALA A 1 6.66 2.56 1.21
CA ALA A 1 5.76 2.06 0.14
C ALA A 1 6.39 0.94 -0.68
N ASN A 2 7.70 0.96 -0.89
CA ASN A 2 8.42 -0.06 -1.69
C ASN A 2 8.34 -1.51 -1.14
N ALA A 3 7.93 -1.70 0.09
CA ALA A 3 7.65 -3.02 0.66
C ALA A 3 6.29 -3.61 0.23
N VAL A 4 5.39 -2.80 -0.35
CA VAL A 4 4.08 -3.26 -0.82
C VAL A 4 4.27 -4.16 -2.04
N PRO A 5 3.81 -5.42 -2.02
CA PRO A 5 3.88 -6.30 -3.19
C PRO A 5 3.01 -5.74 -4.32
N VAL A 6 3.63 -5.44 -5.45
CA VAL A 6 2.97 -4.90 -6.64
C VAL A 6 3.00 -5.94 -7.74
N LEU A 7 1.89 -6.10 -8.48
CA LEU A 7 1.82 -7.01 -9.61
C LEU A 7 2.80 -6.60 -10.73
N PRO A 8 3.42 -7.55 -11.43
CA PRO A 8 4.22 -7.25 -12.62
C PRO A 8 3.42 -6.43 -13.63
N GLY A 9 4.03 -5.37 -14.17
CA GLY A 9 3.41 -4.48 -15.14
C GLY A 9 2.52 -3.37 -14.55
N ALA A 10 2.16 -3.42 -13.25
CA ALA A 10 1.34 -2.38 -12.64
C ALA A 10 2.08 -1.03 -12.54
N TRP A 11 3.37 -1.09 -12.25
CA TRP A 11 4.20 0.11 -12.21
C TRP A 11 4.28 0.79 -13.59
N GLU A 12 4.59 0.02 -14.61
CA GLU A 12 4.71 0.50 -15.99
C GLU A 12 3.38 1.06 -16.50
N ALA A 13 2.26 0.43 -16.15
CA ALA A 13 0.94 0.94 -16.48
C ALA A 13 0.65 2.29 -15.79
N ALA A 14 0.94 2.40 -14.51
CA ALA A 14 0.75 3.64 -13.76
C ALA A 14 1.66 4.77 -14.26
N ASP A 15 2.92 4.47 -14.59
CA ASP A 15 3.88 5.42 -15.18
C ASP A 15 3.43 5.91 -16.56
N ALA A 16 2.77 5.04 -17.34
CA ALA A 16 2.13 5.39 -18.61
C ALA A 16 0.75 6.06 -18.45
N CYS A 17 0.38 6.50 -17.25
CA CYS A 17 -0.91 7.11 -16.93
C CYS A 17 -2.13 6.21 -17.18
N LEU A 18 -1.95 4.89 -17.16
CA LEU A 18 -3.02 3.91 -17.29
C LEU A 18 -3.56 3.54 -15.90
N TYR A 19 -4.32 4.43 -15.30
CA TYR A 19 -4.96 4.23 -14.00
C TYR A 19 -6.46 4.48 -14.07
N THR A 20 -7.19 4.07 -13.04
CA THR A 20 -8.66 4.06 -13.06
C THR A 20 -9.27 5.38 -12.60
N ALA A 21 -10.44 5.75 -13.15
CA ALA A 21 -11.23 6.87 -12.64
C ALA A 21 -11.67 6.64 -11.18
N ALA A 22 -11.77 5.38 -10.74
CA ALA A 22 -12.09 5.06 -9.36
C ALA A 22 -10.90 5.31 -8.42
N GLY A 23 -9.66 5.09 -8.86
CA GLY A 23 -8.44 5.50 -8.15
C GLY A 23 -8.41 7.00 -7.90
N GLN A 24 -8.78 7.80 -8.91
CA GLN A 24 -8.88 9.26 -8.75
C GLN A 24 -9.98 9.68 -7.74
N ARG A 25 -11.11 8.98 -7.72
CA ARG A 25 -12.14 9.22 -6.69
C ARG A 25 -11.64 8.86 -5.30
N ASN A 26 -10.92 7.75 -5.15
CA ASN A 26 -10.29 7.37 -3.90
C ASN A 26 -9.27 8.42 -3.43
N ARG A 27 -8.39 8.87 -4.33
CA ARG A 27 -7.42 9.95 -4.05
C ARG A 27 -8.13 11.22 -3.56
N ASN A 28 -9.20 11.64 -4.21
CA ASN A 28 -9.96 12.84 -3.82
C ASN A 28 -10.64 12.68 -2.45
N HIS A 29 -11.12 11.49 -2.13
CA HIS A 29 -11.82 11.22 -0.88
C HIS A 29 -10.85 11.04 0.30
N THR A 30 -9.81 10.24 0.14
CA THR A 30 -8.90 9.88 1.24
C THR A 30 -7.62 10.70 1.29
N GLY A 31 -7.27 11.38 0.19
CA GLY A 31 -6.04 12.19 0.09
C GLY A 31 -5.82 13.18 1.24
N PRO A 32 -6.86 13.88 1.76
CA PRO A 32 -6.69 14.76 2.91
C PRO A 32 -6.16 14.08 4.18
N PHE A 33 -6.30 12.76 4.29
CA PHE A 33 -5.84 11.95 5.43
C PHE A 33 -4.50 11.25 5.19
N VAL A 34 -3.91 11.45 4.00
CA VAL A 34 -2.68 10.75 3.57
C VAL A 34 -1.61 11.76 3.23
N ARG A 35 -0.42 11.56 3.76
CA ARG A 35 0.79 12.30 3.36
C ARG A 35 1.78 11.34 2.70
N PHE A 36 2.22 11.69 1.50
CA PHE A 36 3.31 11.01 0.79
C PHE A 36 4.64 11.71 1.03
N VAL A 37 5.68 10.94 1.30
CA VAL A 37 7.06 11.43 1.48
C VAL A 37 7.96 10.66 0.52
N ASP A 38 8.51 11.38 -0.45
CA ASP A 38 9.41 10.85 -1.49
C ASP A 38 8.81 9.68 -2.29
N VAL A 39 7.48 9.58 -2.35
CA VAL A 39 6.77 8.51 -3.08
C VAL A 39 6.63 8.93 -4.55
N PRO A 40 7.12 8.12 -5.51
CA PRO A 40 6.90 8.38 -6.92
C PRO A 40 5.41 8.34 -7.29
N PHE A 41 4.99 9.24 -8.19
CA PHE A 41 3.58 9.36 -8.58
C PHE A 41 2.94 8.03 -9.05
N PRO A 42 3.61 7.16 -9.84
CA PRO A 42 3.04 5.87 -10.20
C PRO A 42 2.68 5.00 -8.98
N MET A 43 3.51 5.03 -7.93
CA MET A 43 3.23 4.29 -6.70
C MET A 43 2.05 4.87 -5.92
N GLU A 44 1.90 6.20 -5.89
CA GLU A 44 0.73 6.83 -5.31
C GLU A 44 -0.57 6.37 -6.01
N GLU A 45 -0.57 6.33 -7.35
CA GLU A 45 -1.72 5.88 -8.13
C GLU A 45 -2.06 4.41 -7.86
N ILE A 46 -1.05 3.54 -7.75
CA ILE A 46 -1.23 2.12 -7.39
C ILE A 46 -1.87 1.99 -5.99
N LEU A 47 -1.44 2.80 -5.02
CA LEU A 47 -1.98 2.73 -3.66
C LEU A 47 -3.43 3.24 -3.56
N PHE A 48 -3.88 4.09 -4.47
CA PHE A 48 -5.27 4.53 -4.52
C PHE A 48 -6.16 3.67 -5.41
N ASP A 49 -5.59 2.72 -6.18
CA ASP A 49 -6.38 1.89 -7.09
C ASP A 49 -7.37 0.99 -6.33
N PRO A 50 -8.65 0.94 -6.74
CA PRO A 50 -9.63 0.05 -6.12
C PRO A 50 -9.41 -1.39 -6.58
N GLN A 51 -8.77 -2.19 -5.77
CA GLN A 51 -8.37 -3.56 -6.09
C GLN A 51 -9.49 -4.55 -5.73
N THR A 52 -10.36 -4.85 -6.67
CA THR A 52 -11.37 -5.91 -6.51
C THR A 52 -10.68 -7.26 -6.33
N SER A 53 -11.02 -7.99 -5.29
CA SER A 53 -10.37 -9.26 -4.90
C SER A 53 -8.85 -9.14 -4.68
N GLY A 54 -8.40 -7.98 -4.29
CA GLY A 54 -7.00 -7.71 -3.93
C GLY A 54 -6.58 -8.34 -2.61
N GLY A 55 -5.35 -8.07 -2.20
CA GLY A 55 -4.80 -8.54 -0.94
C GLY A 55 -5.48 -7.92 0.29
N LEU A 56 -5.12 -8.43 1.46
CA LEU A 56 -5.58 -7.91 2.75
C LEU A 56 -4.48 -7.08 3.41
N LEU A 57 -4.86 -6.02 4.08
CA LEU A 57 -4.02 -5.32 5.04
C LEU A 57 -4.38 -5.83 6.44
N LEU A 58 -3.43 -6.48 7.10
CA LEU A 58 -3.62 -7.09 8.41
C LEU A 58 -2.87 -6.30 9.48
N ALA A 59 -3.55 -5.95 10.56
CA ALA A 59 -2.93 -5.41 11.75
C ALA A 59 -2.59 -6.56 12.72
N ALA A 60 -1.33 -6.67 13.12
CA ALA A 60 -0.86 -7.68 14.05
C ALA A 60 -0.07 -7.02 15.20
N ALA A 61 0.00 -7.71 16.33
CA ALA A 61 0.89 -7.27 17.41
C ALA A 61 2.36 -7.37 16.97
N PRO A 62 3.23 -6.42 17.36
CA PRO A 62 4.62 -6.40 16.88
C PRO A 62 5.38 -7.71 17.09
N GLN A 63 5.15 -8.40 18.22
CA GLN A 63 5.80 -9.67 18.55
C GLN A 63 5.35 -10.83 17.64
N ASP A 64 4.22 -10.72 16.96
CA ASP A 64 3.64 -11.77 16.10
C ASP A 64 3.85 -11.49 14.60
N ALA A 65 4.29 -10.29 14.23
CA ALA A 65 4.36 -9.83 12.85
C ALA A 65 5.28 -10.69 11.97
N ASP A 66 6.49 -10.98 12.45
CA ASP A 66 7.47 -11.80 11.71
C ASP A 66 6.99 -13.24 11.52
N ALA A 67 6.37 -13.83 12.56
CA ALA A 67 5.83 -15.18 12.50
C ALA A 67 4.63 -15.25 11.53
N LEU A 68 3.79 -14.23 11.51
CA LEU A 68 2.66 -14.12 10.58
C LEU A 68 3.15 -13.98 9.14
N GLU A 69 4.12 -13.08 8.87
CA GLU A 69 4.71 -12.94 7.54
C GLU A 69 5.28 -14.27 7.05
N ALA A 70 6.08 -14.96 7.89
CA ALA A 70 6.69 -16.24 7.54
C ALA A 70 5.65 -17.33 7.24
N ALA A 71 4.57 -17.41 8.03
CA ALA A 71 3.50 -18.38 7.83
C ALA A 71 2.74 -18.13 6.51
N LEU A 72 2.45 -16.87 6.19
CA LEU A 72 1.79 -16.50 4.95
C LEU A 72 2.68 -16.78 3.71
N GLN A 73 3.98 -16.49 3.81
CA GLN A 73 4.94 -16.81 2.75
C GLN A 73 5.08 -18.33 2.56
N ALA A 74 5.09 -19.10 3.63
CA ALA A 74 5.10 -20.56 3.55
C ALA A 74 3.83 -21.14 2.89
N ALA A 75 2.71 -20.41 2.98
CA ALA A 75 1.47 -20.73 2.27
C ALA A 75 1.46 -20.26 0.79
N GLY A 76 2.57 -19.71 0.29
CA GLY A 76 2.71 -19.24 -1.09
C GLY A 76 2.14 -17.86 -1.36
N LEU A 77 1.85 -17.06 -0.33
CA LEU A 77 1.34 -15.70 -0.48
C LEU A 77 2.48 -14.67 -0.48
N PRO A 78 2.41 -13.61 -1.29
CA PRO A 78 3.42 -12.55 -1.34
C PRO A 78 3.28 -11.60 -0.15
N ALA A 79 3.29 -12.13 1.07
CA ALA A 79 3.13 -11.34 2.29
C ALA A 79 4.38 -10.53 2.61
N LYS A 80 4.17 -9.29 3.09
CA LYS A 80 5.23 -8.37 3.53
C LYS A 80 4.74 -7.50 4.68
N ILE A 81 5.64 -7.21 5.63
CA ILE A 81 5.42 -6.13 6.58
C ILE A 81 5.57 -4.80 5.82
N VAL A 82 4.47 -4.06 5.68
CA VAL A 82 4.42 -2.85 4.85
C VAL A 82 4.43 -1.56 5.66
N GLY A 83 4.28 -1.64 6.97
CA GLY A 83 4.27 -0.47 7.85
C GLY A 83 4.03 -0.82 9.32
N GLU A 84 3.89 0.19 10.12
CA GLU A 84 3.62 0.10 11.55
C GLU A 84 2.45 1.01 11.94
N ILE A 85 1.73 0.63 12.98
CA ILE A 85 0.68 1.46 13.59
C ILE A 85 1.32 2.26 14.71
N THR A 86 1.22 3.59 14.59
CA THR A 86 1.72 4.55 15.59
C THR A 86 0.57 5.21 16.34
N ALA A 87 0.89 6.05 17.31
CA ALA A 87 -0.10 6.95 17.89
C ALA A 87 -0.73 7.84 16.81
N LYS A 88 -2.01 8.20 17.00
CA LYS A 88 -2.73 9.05 16.02
C LYS A 88 -1.98 10.34 15.75
N GLN A 89 -1.84 10.66 14.47
CA GLN A 89 -1.19 11.85 13.96
C GLN A 89 -2.10 12.53 12.93
N GLU A 90 -1.74 13.73 12.50
CA GLU A 90 -2.36 14.39 11.36
C GLU A 90 -1.29 14.75 10.31
N PRO A 91 -1.48 14.28 9.08
CA PRO A 91 -2.55 13.39 8.62
C PRO A 91 -2.43 11.96 9.21
N GLU A 92 -3.51 11.22 9.18
CA GLU A 92 -3.61 9.91 9.86
C GLU A 92 -2.68 8.84 9.26
N ILE A 93 -2.37 8.96 7.96
CA ILE A 93 -1.53 8.01 7.22
C ILE A 93 -0.33 8.75 6.65
N THR A 94 0.86 8.24 6.91
CA THR A 94 2.08 8.70 6.23
C THR A 94 2.67 7.55 5.42
N VAL A 95 2.78 7.75 4.11
CA VAL A 95 3.39 6.80 3.18
C VAL A 95 4.80 7.29 2.83
N ILE A 96 5.79 6.45 3.05
CA ILE A 96 7.21 6.77 2.83
C ILE A 96 7.76 5.80 1.78
N TYR A 97 8.53 6.32 0.83
CA TYR A 97 9.31 5.52 -0.10
C TYR A 97 10.79 5.55 0.34
N LYS A 98 11.38 4.38 0.56
CA LYS A 98 12.79 4.22 0.97
C LYS A 98 13.53 3.33 -0.01
#